data_bb08a77e7cb817d0c816605412ccdd8c
#
_entry.id   bb08a77e7cb817d0c816605412ccdd8c
#
_cell.length_a   1.000
_cell.length_b   1.000
_cell.length_c   1.000
_cell.angle_alpha   90.00
_cell.angle_beta   90.00
_cell.angle_gamma   90.00
#
_symmetry.space_group_name_H-M   'P 1'
#
loop_
_entity.id
_entity.type
_entity.pdbx_description
1 polymer ?
#
loop_
_entity_poly.entity_id
_entity_poly.type
_entity_poly.pdbx_seq_one_letter_code
_entity_poly.pdbx_strand_id
1 'polypeptide(L)'
;MEKQKCFNPGLEKNMGTDNHTHGKQACYFITFNTVDWVDVFIRPVYKQVIVHTLNHFIDNKGLIVHAWCLMTNHLHMMIQAKDGYVMAEIEKEFKSFTTTKILEAIDTEPESRKEWMMKRFENFGNILGLLKKYHVWQSSSSPSFV
;
A
#
# COMPACT_ATOMS: atom_id res chain seq x y z
N MET A 1 -21.65 11.53 17.07
CA MET A 1 -20.86 10.61 16.22
C MET A 1 -21.53 10.56 14.86
N GLU A 2 -21.17 11.47 13.96
CA GLU A 2 -21.77 11.59 12.64
C GLU A 2 -21.16 10.56 11.68
N LYS A 3 -22.01 9.67 11.19
CA LYS A 3 -21.66 8.76 10.10
C LYS A 3 -21.65 9.56 8.79
N GLN A 4 -20.49 9.91 8.29
CA GLN A 4 -20.36 10.47 6.95
C GLN A 4 -20.69 9.38 5.92
N LYS A 5 -21.88 9.52 5.32
CA LYS A 5 -22.32 8.71 4.18
C LYS A 5 -21.56 9.16 2.93
N CYS A 6 -20.66 8.32 2.41
CA CYS A 6 -20.22 8.42 1.02
C CYS A 6 -21.33 7.90 0.10
N PHE A 7 -22.34 8.71 -0.18
CA PHE A 7 -23.37 8.40 -1.16
C PHE A 7 -23.49 9.57 -2.15
N ASN A 8 -23.07 9.34 -3.37
CA ASN A 8 -23.31 10.27 -4.47
C ASN A 8 -24.25 9.61 -5.48
N PRO A 9 -25.53 10.01 -5.56
CA PRO A 9 -26.48 9.49 -6.53
C PRO A 9 -26.39 10.27 -7.84
N GLY A 10 -25.50 9.87 -8.74
CA GLY A 10 -25.41 10.51 -10.05
C GLY A 10 -24.24 10.04 -10.90
N LEU A 11 -24.16 8.75 -11.17
CA LEU A 11 -23.27 8.24 -12.22
C LEU A 11 -23.96 7.09 -12.96
N GLU A 12 -24.86 7.47 -13.86
CA GLU A 12 -25.21 6.60 -14.97
C GLU A 12 -24.15 6.73 -16.07
N LYS A 13 -23.60 5.57 -16.42
CA LYS A 13 -23.01 5.16 -17.70
C LYS A 13 -22.10 6.14 -18.46
N ASN A 14 -20.81 5.84 -18.41
CA ASN A 14 -20.05 5.76 -19.66
C ASN A 14 -18.91 4.73 -19.51
N MET A 15 -19.04 3.61 -20.23
CA MET A 15 -17.93 2.71 -20.51
C MET A 15 -17.04 3.42 -21.52
N GLY A 16 -15.97 4.02 -21.02
CA GLY A 16 -14.90 4.59 -21.81
C GLY A 16 -13.58 4.22 -21.16
N THR A 17 -12.74 3.54 -21.89
CA THR A 17 -11.35 3.22 -21.57
C THR A 17 -10.54 4.51 -21.46
N ASP A 18 -10.49 5.15 -20.29
CA ASP A 18 -9.58 6.25 -20.03
C ASP A 18 -8.89 6.09 -18.69
N ASN A 19 -7.68 5.64 -18.81
CA ASN A 19 -6.73 5.34 -17.73
C ASN A 19 -6.06 6.59 -17.16
N HIS A 20 -6.59 7.74 -16.93
CA HIS A 20 -5.77 8.80 -16.30
C HIS A 20 -6.44 10.07 -15.74
N THR A 21 -7.75 10.13 -15.53
CA THR A 21 -8.29 11.31 -14.82
C THR A 21 -9.46 10.95 -13.92
N HIS A 22 -9.14 10.26 -12.84
CA HIS A 22 -10.15 10.04 -11.81
C HIS A 22 -10.19 11.27 -10.89
N GLY A 23 -11.39 11.81 -10.73
CA GLY A 23 -11.63 13.08 -10.06
C GLY A 23 -10.97 13.19 -8.68
N LYS A 24 -10.64 14.40 -8.31
CA LYS A 24 -9.88 14.79 -7.10
C LYS A 24 -10.44 14.29 -5.75
N GLN A 25 -11.50 13.49 -5.72
CA GLN A 25 -12.16 12.99 -4.51
C GLN A 25 -12.63 11.54 -4.60
N ALA A 26 -12.05 10.75 -5.50
CA ALA A 26 -12.44 9.36 -5.64
C ALA A 26 -11.91 8.50 -4.47
N CYS A 27 -12.78 7.64 -3.94
CA CYS A 27 -12.40 6.62 -2.98
C CYS A 27 -12.00 5.34 -3.73
N TYR A 28 -10.87 4.75 -3.33
CA TYR A 28 -10.32 3.56 -3.96
C TYR A 28 -10.26 2.41 -2.96
N PHE A 29 -10.65 1.23 -3.42
CA PHE A 29 -10.27 -0.01 -2.78
C PHE A 29 -8.97 -0.51 -3.42
N ILE A 30 -7.94 -0.72 -2.62
CA ILE A 30 -6.62 -1.13 -3.10
C ILE A 30 -6.10 -2.31 -2.28
N THR A 31 -5.38 -3.20 -2.94
CA THR A 31 -4.72 -4.33 -2.30
C THR A 31 -3.24 -4.31 -2.63
N PHE A 32 -2.40 -4.33 -1.61
CA PHE A 32 -0.97 -4.53 -1.73
C PHE A 32 -0.62 -5.95 -1.31
N ASN A 33 -0.03 -6.70 -2.22
CA ASN A 33 0.46 -8.05 -1.96
C ASN A 33 1.96 -8.04 -1.76
N THR A 34 2.45 -8.83 -0.80
CA THR A 34 3.90 -9.03 -0.65
C THR A 34 4.45 -9.85 -1.81
N VAL A 35 5.73 -9.61 -2.13
CA VAL A 35 6.47 -10.42 -3.12
C VAL A 35 6.45 -11.88 -2.70
N ASP A 36 6.20 -12.77 -3.66
CA ASP A 36 6.12 -14.24 -3.46
C ASP A 36 5.19 -14.66 -2.32
N TRP A 37 4.20 -13.82 -1.97
CA TRP A 37 3.25 -14.06 -0.87
C TRP A 37 3.92 -14.36 0.48
N VAL A 38 5.10 -13.78 0.70
CA VAL A 38 5.82 -13.92 1.96
C VAL A 38 4.99 -13.42 3.12
N ASP A 39 4.78 -14.25 4.13
CA ASP A 39 4.05 -13.90 5.36
C ASP A 39 4.89 -12.96 6.26
N VAL A 40 5.02 -11.71 5.84
CA VAL A 40 5.78 -10.68 6.57
C VAL A 40 5.10 -10.35 7.88
N PHE A 41 3.77 -10.20 7.85
CA PHE A 41 3.00 -9.59 8.94
C PHE A 41 2.50 -10.60 10.00
N ILE A 42 3.21 -11.70 10.23
CA ILE A 42 2.92 -12.61 11.34
C ILE A 42 3.45 -12.08 12.68
N ARG A 43 4.51 -11.28 12.67
CA ARG A 43 5.09 -10.70 13.89
C ARG A 43 4.60 -9.28 14.14
N PRO A 44 4.33 -8.92 15.42
CA PRO A 44 3.85 -7.59 15.79
C PRO A 44 4.72 -6.44 15.28
N VAL A 45 6.05 -6.59 15.27
CA VAL A 45 6.98 -5.56 14.84
C VAL A 45 6.71 -5.08 13.41
N TYR A 46 6.44 -5.99 12.48
CA TYR A 46 6.14 -5.63 11.09
C TYR A 46 4.74 -5.05 10.94
N LYS A 47 3.77 -5.49 11.76
CA LYS A 47 2.44 -4.87 11.80
C LYS A 47 2.52 -3.42 12.27
N GLN A 48 3.37 -3.12 13.25
CA GLN A 48 3.59 -1.76 13.75
C GLN A 48 4.16 -0.84 12.66
N VAL A 49 5.01 -1.33 11.78
CA VAL A 49 5.50 -0.55 10.63
C VAL A 49 4.33 -0.04 9.79
N ILE A 50 3.35 -0.88 9.49
CA ILE A 50 2.17 -0.48 8.71
C ILE A 50 1.34 0.55 9.46
N VAL A 51 1.04 0.32 10.74
CA VAL A 51 0.24 1.25 11.56
C VAL A 51 0.91 2.63 11.65
N HIS A 52 2.21 2.67 11.96
CA HIS A 52 2.95 3.94 12.05
C HIS A 52 3.01 4.65 10.70
N THR A 53 3.18 3.91 9.59
CA THR A 53 3.21 4.50 8.26
C THR A 53 1.83 5.06 7.88
N LEU A 54 0.75 4.35 8.16
CA LEU A 54 -0.60 4.85 7.90
C LEU A 54 -0.83 6.18 8.64
N ASN A 55 -0.51 6.25 9.93
CA ASN A 55 -0.62 7.47 10.70
C ASN A 55 0.23 8.61 10.13
N HIS A 56 1.48 8.32 9.77
CA HIS A 56 2.37 9.32 9.16
C HIS A 56 1.80 9.86 7.84
N PHE A 57 1.25 9.00 6.99
CA PHE A 57 0.67 9.41 5.71
C PHE A 57 -0.64 10.17 5.87
N ILE A 58 -1.47 9.83 6.86
CA ILE A 58 -2.68 10.58 7.20
C ILE A 58 -2.31 12.00 7.66
N ASP A 59 -1.31 12.14 8.51
CA ASP A 59 -0.92 13.41 9.09
C ASP A 59 -0.15 14.31 8.11
N ASN A 60 0.70 13.73 7.26
CA ASN A 60 1.71 14.49 6.52
C ASN A 60 1.67 14.34 4.99
N LYS A 61 0.96 13.34 4.46
CA LYS A 61 1.02 12.98 3.02
C LYS A 61 -0.33 13.05 2.30
N GLY A 62 -1.32 13.64 2.93
CA GLY A 62 -2.62 13.82 2.31
C GLY A 62 -3.44 12.55 2.10
N LEU A 63 -3.12 11.47 2.82
CA LEU A 63 -3.89 10.24 2.77
C LEU A 63 -5.13 10.34 3.68
N ILE A 64 -6.27 9.90 3.16
CA ILE A 64 -7.48 9.64 3.94
C ILE A 64 -7.70 8.13 3.92
N VAL A 65 -7.82 7.53 5.09
CA VAL A 65 -8.08 6.10 5.25
C VAL A 65 -9.49 5.90 5.82
N HIS A 66 -10.35 5.27 5.06
CA HIS A 66 -11.72 4.95 5.47
C HIS A 66 -11.80 3.60 6.19
N ALA A 67 -11.06 2.62 5.69
CA ALA A 67 -10.94 1.29 6.28
C ALA A 67 -9.66 0.62 5.83
N TRP A 68 -9.14 -0.31 6.62
CA TRP A 68 -8.01 -1.14 6.24
C TRP A 68 -8.05 -2.47 6.97
N CYS A 69 -7.44 -3.48 6.37
CA CYS A 69 -7.27 -4.80 6.95
C CYS A 69 -5.91 -5.36 6.56
N LEU A 70 -5.08 -5.69 7.54
CA LEU A 70 -3.77 -6.27 7.35
C LEU A 70 -3.81 -7.78 7.56
N MET A 71 -3.56 -8.51 6.49
CA MET A 71 -3.36 -9.95 6.51
C MET A 71 -1.88 -10.29 6.63
N THR A 72 -1.54 -11.57 6.72
CA THR A 72 -0.13 -11.99 6.91
C THR A 72 0.79 -11.61 5.76
N ASN A 73 0.24 -11.49 4.55
CA ASN A 73 0.99 -11.25 3.30
C ASN A 73 0.33 -10.24 2.35
N HIS A 74 -0.69 -9.53 2.80
CA HIS A 74 -1.32 -8.48 2.01
C HIS A 74 -2.05 -7.46 2.88
N LEU A 75 -2.24 -6.27 2.33
CA LEU A 75 -2.92 -5.14 2.96
C LEU A 75 -4.05 -4.67 2.05
N HIS A 76 -5.28 -4.68 2.57
CA HIS A 76 -6.44 -4.07 1.94
C HIS A 76 -6.69 -2.69 2.52
N MET A 77 -7.00 -1.72 1.67
CA MET A 77 -7.34 -0.37 2.12
C MET A 77 -8.47 0.22 1.28
N MET A 78 -9.34 0.97 1.94
CA MET A 78 -10.25 1.93 1.32
C MET A 78 -9.69 3.32 1.60
N ILE A 79 -9.18 3.98 0.57
CA ILE A 79 -8.39 5.21 0.70
C ILE A 79 -8.82 6.28 -0.30
N GLN A 80 -8.48 7.51 0.02
CA GLN A 80 -8.74 8.69 -0.79
C GLN A 80 -7.59 9.68 -0.62
N ALA A 81 -7.27 10.44 -1.66
CA ALA A 81 -6.33 11.54 -1.55
C ALA A 81 -7.04 12.84 -1.16
N LYS A 82 -6.44 13.63 -0.27
CA LYS A 82 -6.85 15.02 0.01
C LYS A 82 -6.66 15.89 -1.23
N ASP A 83 -7.36 17.01 -1.29
CA ASP A 83 -7.17 17.98 -2.36
C ASP A 83 -5.71 18.43 -2.46
N GLY A 84 -5.22 18.50 -3.69
CA GLY A 84 -3.83 18.83 -4.00
C GLY A 84 -2.84 17.66 -3.96
N TYR A 85 -3.30 16.46 -3.62
CA TYR A 85 -2.48 15.24 -3.63
C TYR A 85 -2.91 14.28 -4.74
N VAL A 86 -1.95 13.49 -5.24
CA VAL A 86 -2.18 12.50 -6.30
C VAL A 86 -2.09 11.11 -5.71
N MET A 87 -3.13 10.30 -5.87
CA MET A 87 -3.21 8.95 -5.27
C MET A 87 -2.05 8.06 -5.71
N ALA A 88 -1.67 8.08 -6.99
CA ALA A 88 -0.58 7.26 -7.50
C ALA A 88 0.79 7.61 -6.85
N GLU A 89 1.00 8.87 -6.50
CA GLU A 89 2.21 9.31 -5.79
C GLU A 89 2.19 8.85 -4.34
N ILE A 90 1.04 8.99 -3.65
CA ILE A 90 0.86 8.49 -2.29
C ILE A 90 1.13 6.98 -2.23
N GLU A 91 0.56 6.22 -3.16
CA GLU A 91 0.75 4.77 -3.25
C GLU A 91 2.22 4.39 -3.45
N LYS A 92 2.89 5.05 -4.39
CA LYS A 92 4.32 4.83 -4.67
C LYS A 92 5.19 5.14 -3.46
N GLU A 93 4.95 6.27 -2.81
CA GLU A 93 5.68 6.67 -1.61
C GLU A 93 5.41 5.71 -0.45
N PHE A 94 4.15 5.29 -0.26
CA PHE A 94 3.78 4.35 0.80
C PHE A 94 4.50 3.01 0.64
N LYS A 95 4.51 2.45 -0.57
CA LYS A 95 5.25 1.21 -0.86
C LYS A 95 6.74 1.35 -0.61
N SER A 96 7.34 2.45 -1.04
CA SER A 96 8.77 2.73 -0.85
C SER A 96 9.12 2.92 0.63
N PHE A 97 8.33 3.69 1.35
CA PHE A 97 8.55 3.96 2.76
C PHE A 97 8.41 2.71 3.63
N THR A 98 7.32 1.95 3.44
CA THR A 98 7.11 0.69 4.17
C THR A 98 8.15 -0.37 3.84
N THR A 99 8.60 -0.47 2.59
CA THR A 99 9.71 -1.36 2.21
C THR A 99 10.95 -1.05 3.02
N THR A 100 11.37 0.22 3.06
CA THR A 100 12.55 0.63 3.83
C THR A 100 12.40 0.28 5.32
N LYS A 101 11.26 0.60 5.91
CA LYS A 101 11.02 0.33 7.34
C LYS A 101 10.90 -1.15 7.68
N ILE A 102 10.33 -1.96 6.81
CA ILE A 102 10.28 -3.42 6.98
C ILE A 102 11.69 -4.01 6.88
N LEU A 103 12.51 -3.59 5.92
CA LEU A 103 13.89 -4.06 5.78
C LEU A 103 14.74 -3.67 6.99
N GLU A 104 14.59 -2.44 7.50
CA GLU A 104 15.25 -2.01 8.74
C GLU A 104 14.85 -2.90 9.94
N ALA A 105 13.56 -3.21 10.06
CA ALA A 105 13.08 -4.08 11.14
C ALA A 105 13.59 -5.52 10.99
N ILE A 106 13.63 -6.07 9.78
CA ILE A 106 14.22 -7.40 9.53
C ILE A 106 15.70 -7.43 9.91
N ASP A 107 16.41 -6.33 9.69
CA ASP A 107 17.86 -6.25 9.98
C ASP A 107 18.14 -6.14 11.49
N THR A 108 17.33 -5.37 12.21
CA THR A 108 17.56 -5.03 13.63
C THR A 108 16.90 -6.00 14.61
N GLU A 109 15.82 -6.64 14.21
CA GLU A 109 15.08 -7.57 15.08
C GLU A 109 15.59 -9.01 14.97
N PRO A 110 15.47 -9.83 16.04
CA PRO A 110 15.74 -11.25 15.94
C PRO A 110 14.72 -11.93 14.99
N GLU A 111 15.13 -12.19 13.75
CA GLU A 111 14.27 -12.80 12.72
C GLU A 111 14.96 -14.04 12.15
N SER A 112 14.43 -15.21 12.51
CA SER A 112 14.97 -16.50 12.03
C SER A 112 14.84 -16.71 10.51
N ARG A 113 13.91 -16.01 9.87
CA ARG A 113 13.66 -16.06 8.43
C ARG A 113 14.41 -14.98 7.65
N LYS A 114 15.28 -14.19 8.30
CA LYS A 114 15.93 -13.01 7.73
C LYS A 114 16.57 -13.31 6.37
N GLU A 115 17.48 -14.28 6.30
CA GLU A 115 18.21 -14.61 5.07
C GLU A 115 17.27 -15.03 3.94
N TRP A 116 16.28 -15.87 4.27
CA TRP A 116 15.31 -16.33 3.31
C TRP A 116 14.42 -15.22 2.78
N MET A 117 13.90 -14.34 3.66
CA MET A 117 13.07 -13.19 3.27
C MET A 117 13.84 -12.21 2.40
N MET A 118 15.05 -11.84 2.82
CA MET A 118 15.89 -10.91 2.07
C MET A 118 16.20 -11.42 0.67
N LYS A 119 16.50 -12.72 0.53
CA LYS A 119 16.73 -13.34 -0.77
C LYS A 119 15.48 -13.28 -1.68
N ARG A 120 14.27 -13.48 -1.14
CA ARG A 120 13.02 -13.36 -1.90
C ARG A 120 12.81 -11.93 -2.42
N PHE A 121 13.01 -10.94 -1.56
CA PHE A 121 12.86 -9.53 -1.93
C PHE A 121 13.91 -9.06 -2.93
N GLU A 122 15.13 -9.54 -2.84
CA GLU A 122 16.21 -9.27 -3.80
C GLU A 122 15.94 -9.92 -5.16
N ASN A 123 15.56 -11.18 -5.18
CA ASN A 123 15.28 -11.90 -6.42
C ASN A 123 14.18 -11.26 -7.25
N PHE A 124 13.15 -10.76 -6.60
CA PHE A 124 12.06 -10.05 -7.29
C PHE A 124 12.56 -8.79 -8.01
N GLY A 125 13.39 -7.99 -7.35
CA GLY A 125 14.02 -6.81 -7.94
C GLY A 125 14.89 -7.16 -9.16
N ASN A 126 15.68 -8.20 -9.05
CA ASN A 126 16.57 -8.67 -10.13
C ASN A 126 15.81 -9.20 -11.35
N ILE A 127 14.75 -10.00 -11.15
CA ILE A 127 13.94 -10.56 -12.23
C ILE A 127 13.24 -9.46 -13.04
N LEU A 128 12.77 -8.41 -12.38
CA LEU A 128 12.06 -7.30 -13.03
C LEU A 128 13.00 -6.22 -13.57
N GLY A 129 14.33 -6.34 -13.36
CA GLY A 129 15.29 -5.32 -13.77
C GLY A 129 15.05 -3.96 -13.11
N LEU A 130 14.54 -3.96 -11.88
CA LEU A 130 14.19 -2.76 -11.15
C LEU A 130 15.44 -2.06 -10.59
N LEU A 131 15.40 -0.72 -10.53
CA LEU A 131 16.51 0.09 -10.01
C LEU A 131 16.80 -0.16 -8.53
N LYS A 132 15.79 -0.49 -7.74
CA LYS A 132 15.93 -0.84 -6.32
C LYS A 132 16.17 -2.34 -6.18
N LYS A 133 17.18 -2.69 -5.40
CA LYS A 133 17.59 -4.09 -5.17
C LYS A 133 16.53 -4.93 -4.46
N TYR A 134 15.84 -4.35 -3.47
CA TYR A 134 14.86 -5.05 -2.64
C TYR A 134 13.46 -4.49 -2.81
N HIS A 135 12.49 -5.39 -2.93
CA HIS A 135 11.06 -5.06 -2.99
C HIS A 135 10.28 -5.97 -2.04
N VAL A 136 9.50 -5.36 -1.16
CA VAL A 136 8.58 -6.09 -0.27
C VAL A 136 7.22 -6.28 -0.93
N TRP A 137 6.78 -5.30 -1.72
CA TRP A 137 5.49 -5.30 -2.39
C TRP A 137 5.61 -5.68 -3.86
N GLN A 138 4.60 -6.40 -4.36
CA GLN A 138 4.47 -6.62 -5.81
C GLN A 138 4.28 -5.29 -6.53
N SER A 139 4.74 -5.21 -7.79
CA SER A 139 4.71 -3.97 -8.57
C SER A 139 3.29 -3.53 -8.93
N SER A 140 2.37 -4.47 -9.18
CA SER A 140 0.97 -4.17 -9.50
C SER A 140 0.12 -4.11 -8.24
N SER A 141 -0.57 -2.99 -8.05
CA SER A 141 -1.79 -2.90 -7.25
C SER A 141 -2.94 -2.71 -8.22
N SER A 142 -4.06 -3.35 -7.98
CA SER A 142 -5.26 -3.17 -8.81
C SER A 142 -6.25 -2.30 -8.03
N PRO A 143 -6.18 -0.96 -8.18
CA PRO A 143 -7.18 -0.10 -7.57
C PRO A 143 -8.52 -0.31 -8.27
N SER A 144 -9.57 -0.51 -7.51
CA SER A 144 -10.94 -0.45 -7.97
C SER A 144 -11.68 0.69 -7.28
N PHE A 145 -12.57 1.34 -8.02
CA PHE A 145 -13.43 2.37 -7.46
C PHE A 145 -14.45 1.77 -6.51
N VAL A 146 -14.71 2.49 -5.46
CA VAL A 146 -15.77 2.20 -4.50
C VAL A 146 -16.96 3.10 -4.76
#